data_aa89530afb7f7e5ce80923245ef47a81
#
_entry.id   aa89530afb7f7e5ce80923245ef47a81
#
_cell.length_a   1.000
_cell.length_b   1.000
_cell.length_c   1.000
_cell.angle_alpha   90.00
_cell.angle_beta   90.00
_cell.angle_gamma   90.00
#
_symmetry.space_group_name_H-M   'P 1'
#
loop_
_entity.id
_entity.type
_entity.pdbx_description
1 polymer ?
#
loop_
_entity_poly.entity_id
_entity_poly.type
_entity_poly.pdbx_seq_one_letter_code
_entity_poly.pdbx_strand_id
1 'polypeptide(L)'
;GEINVDLCNRFREYLLTAPQGLHKNRKLHINSAANYWSTFRACIHTAYRDRKIKENPNGFLERIETIPTDKEHLSQDEVIRLASTPCSAPALKRAFLFSCLTALRKSDIKKLTWEEIQPYGSDGVMYVTTRMQKTKDIVHNPISEEALELIGYSPEKRGKVFPDFKDSMTQAPLKNWLKDAGITKHISYHCSRHSFACLQLDAGTSIAVVQRYLGHKNVATTEVYAKISDAQ
;
A
#
# COMPACT_ATOMS: atom_id res chain seq x y z
N GLY A 1 26.71 -14.26 25.88
CA GLY A 1 27.56 -13.29 25.18
C GLY A 1 26.95 -11.91 25.27
N GLU A 2 27.77 -10.90 25.50
CA GLU A 2 27.28 -9.51 25.61
C GLU A 2 26.96 -8.94 24.20
N ILE A 3 25.90 -8.16 24.11
CA ILE A 3 25.59 -7.39 22.90
C ILE A 3 26.51 -6.16 22.90
N ASN A 4 27.47 -6.17 21.99
CA ASN A 4 28.44 -5.08 21.80
C ASN A 4 28.46 -4.59 20.34
N VAL A 5 29.22 -3.53 20.08
CA VAL A 5 29.32 -2.89 18.75
C VAL A 5 29.82 -3.89 17.69
N ASP A 6 30.80 -4.74 18.04
CA ASP A 6 31.36 -5.72 17.11
C ASP A 6 30.31 -6.75 16.65
N LEU A 7 29.57 -7.34 17.61
CA LEU A 7 28.48 -8.26 17.30
C LEU A 7 27.42 -7.60 16.40
N CYS A 8 27.06 -6.36 16.69
CA CYS A 8 26.08 -5.62 15.91
C CYS A 8 26.58 -5.38 14.47
N ASN A 9 27.84 -4.97 14.30
CA ASN A 9 28.43 -4.75 12.97
C ASN A 9 28.51 -6.06 12.16
N ARG A 10 28.91 -7.17 12.78
CA ARG A 10 28.88 -8.50 12.11
C ARG A 10 27.45 -8.87 11.66
N PHE A 11 26.44 -8.56 12.45
CA PHE A 11 25.05 -8.80 12.05
C PHE A 11 24.64 -7.88 10.89
N ARG A 12 25.08 -6.61 10.88
CA ARG A 12 24.86 -5.69 9.76
C ARG A 12 25.46 -6.22 8.46
N GLU A 13 26.71 -6.67 8.49
CA GLU A 13 27.39 -7.27 7.35
C GLU A 13 26.71 -8.54 6.87
N TYR A 14 26.28 -9.39 7.79
CA TYR A 14 25.48 -10.57 7.47
C TYR A 14 24.20 -10.19 6.71
N LEU A 15 23.45 -9.17 7.15
CA LEU A 15 22.24 -8.71 6.47
C LEU A 15 22.48 -8.24 5.04
N LEU A 16 23.63 -7.63 4.77
CA LEU A 16 24.03 -7.16 3.43
C LEU A 16 24.39 -8.31 2.48
N THR A 17 24.73 -9.47 3.01
CA THR A 17 25.14 -10.66 2.24
C THR A 17 24.16 -11.83 2.35
N ALA A 18 23.21 -11.75 3.26
CA ALA A 18 22.27 -12.82 3.57
C ALA A 18 21.44 -13.26 2.36
N PRO A 19 21.14 -14.55 2.23
CA PRO A 19 20.25 -15.05 1.20
C PRO A 19 18.80 -14.62 1.46
N GLN A 20 18.02 -14.47 0.38
CA GLN A 20 16.61 -14.13 0.47
C GLN A 20 15.77 -15.38 0.81
N GLY A 21 15.51 -15.62 2.09
CA GLY A 21 14.71 -16.75 2.54
C GLY A 21 15.26 -18.12 2.04
N LEU A 22 14.40 -18.92 1.44
CA LEU A 22 14.78 -20.23 0.86
C LEU A 22 15.53 -20.13 -0.48
N HIS A 23 15.61 -18.94 -1.08
CA HIS A 23 16.29 -18.72 -2.36
C HIS A 23 17.77 -18.44 -2.14
N LYS A 24 18.58 -19.49 -1.96
CA LYS A 24 20.03 -19.39 -1.67
C LYS A 24 20.83 -18.57 -2.71
N ASN A 25 20.34 -18.48 -3.95
CA ASN A 25 20.99 -17.77 -5.06
C ASN A 25 20.57 -16.28 -5.17
N ARG A 26 19.68 -15.79 -4.31
CA ARG A 26 19.29 -14.38 -4.28
C ARG A 26 19.71 -13.77 -2.95
N LYS A 27 20.44 -12.66 -3.01
CA LYS A 27 20.72 -11.84 -1.82
C LYS A 27 19.48 -11.13 -1.33
N LEU A 28 19.43 -10.89 -0.04
CA LEU A 28 18.41 -10.04 0.56
C LEU A 28 18.47 -8.65 -0.08
N HIS A 29 17.29 -8.11 -0.48
CA HIS A 29 17.22 -6.76 -1.04
C HIS A 29 17.65 -5.74 0.02
N ILE A 30 18.43 -4.73 -0.38
CA ILE A 30 19.03 -3.76 0.56
C ILE A 30 17.98 -3.06 1.45
N ASN A 31 16.82 -2.71 0.91
CA ASN A 31 15.74 -2.10 1.70
C ASN A 31 15.15 -3.08 2.72
N SER A 32 15.17 -4.38 2.46
CA SER A 32 14.79 -5.41 3.43
C SER A 32 15.85 -5.54 4.52
N ALA A 33 17.12 -5.52 4.14
CA ALA A 33 18.23 -5.50 5.09
C ALA A 33 18.16 -4.26 6.02
N ALA A 34 17.90 -3.09 5.46
CA ALA A 34 17.71 -1.85 6.22
C ALA A 34 16.52 -1.94 7.20
N ASN A 35 15.41 -2.56 6.80
CA ASN A 35 14.26 -2.77 7.69
C ASN A 35 14.59 -3.73 8.84
N TYR A 36 15.25 -4.85 8.57
CA TYR A 36 15.69 -5.77 9.63
C TYR A 36 16.69 -5.12 10.57
N TRP A 37 17.63 -4.36 10.00
CA TRP A 37 18.60 -3.60 10.77
C TRP A 37 17.94 -2.57 11.69
N SER A 38 16.98 -1.81 11.16
CA SER A 38 16.23 -0.82 11.95
C SER A 38 15.45 -1.50 13.09
N THR A 39 14.81 -2.63 12.81
CA THR A 39 14.09 -3.42 13.83
C THR A 39 15.04 -3.94 14.91
N PHE A 40 16.18 -4.47 14.51
CA PHE A 40 17.21 -4.94 15.45
C PHE A 40 17.70 -3.81 16.36
N ARG A 41 18.01 -2.63 15.80
CA ARG A 41 18.41 -1.45 16.58
C ARG A 41 17.33 -0.99 17.56
N ALA A 42 16.06 -1.05 17.15
CA ALA A 42 14.94 -0.76 18.04
C ALA A 42 14.85 -1.77 19.20
N CYS A 43 15.08 -3.07 18.94
CA CYS A 43 15.13 -4.09 19.99
C CYS A 43 16.27 -3.82 20.99
N ILE A 44 17.46 -3.45 20.50
CA ILE A 44 18.61 -3.07 21.37
C ILE A 44 18.24 -1.87 22.25
N HIS A 45 17.64 -0.84 21.66
CA HIS A 45 17.22 0.34 22.41
C HIS A 45 16.22 -0.02 23.52
N THR A 46 15.25 -0.88 23.19
CA THR A 46 14.27 -1.38 24.17
C THR A 46 14.95 -2.19 25.28
N ALA A 47 15.85 -3.10 24.92
CA ALA A 47 16.59 -3.90 25.90
C ALA A 47 17.43 -3.05 26.85
N TYR A 48 18.05 -1.98 26.35
CA TYR A 48 18.77 -1.01 27.18
C TYR A 48 17.82 -0.24 28.11
N ARG A 49 16.72 0.31 27.56
CA ARG A 49 15.71 1.01 28.39
C ARG A 49 15.16 0.11 29.50
N ASP A 50 14.91 -1.16 29.18
CA ASP A 50 14.37 -2.15 30.12
C ASP A 50 15.47 -2.79 31.01
N ARG A 51 16.71 -2.24 30.99
CA ARG A 51 17.86 -2.67 31.78
C ARG A 51 18.25 -4.14 31.59
N LYS A 52 17.98 -4.71 30.42
CA LYS A 52 18.37 -6.08 30.02
C LYS A 52 19.81 -6.14 29.51
N ILE A 53 20.33 -5.02 29.03
CA ILE A 53 21.74 -4.83 28.67
C ILE A 53 22.29 -3.60 29.37
N LYS A 54 23.59 -3.60 29.68
CA LYS A 54 24.26 -2.53 30.46
C LYS A 54 24.54 -1.29 29.60
N GLU A 55 24.87 -1.50 28.33
CA GLU A 55 25.27 -0.45 27.38
C GLU A 55 24.41 -0.46 26.12
N ASN A 56 24.24 0.71 25.54
CA ASN A 56 23.49 0.85 24.26
C ASN A 56 24.48 1.11 23.12
N PRO A 57 24.79 0.12 22.29
CA PRO A 57 25.72 0.29 21.17
C PRO A 57 25.17 1.15 20.03
N ASN A 58 23.88 1.47 20.01
CA ASN A 58 23.23 2.15 18.87
C ASN A 58 23.85 3.48 18.46
N GLY A 59 24.51 4.19 19.38
CA GLY A 59 25.21 5.45 19.11
C GLY A 59 26.42 5.30 18.18
N PHE A 60 26.98 4.09 18.10
CA PHE A 60 28.18 3.76 17.32
C PHE A 60 27.83 2.95 16.03
N LEU A 61 26.54 2.70 15.78
CA LEU A 61 26.12 1.86 14.66
C LEU A 61 25.66 2.70 13.48
N GLU A 62 26.28 2.49 12.34
CA GLU A 62 25.87 3.09 11.08
C GLU A 62 24.52 2.55 10.60
N ARG A 63 23.81 3.35 9.82
CA ARG A 63 22.60 2.92 9.14
C ARG A 63 22.93 2.10 7.88
N ILE A 64 22.00 1.27 7.45
CA ILE A 64 22.02 0.73 6.11
C ILE A 64 21.22 1.70 5.23
N GLU A 65 21.89 2.31 4.26
CA GLU A 65 21.25 3.20 3.30
C GLU A 65 20.22 2.45 2.46
N THR A 66 19.08 3.09 2.22
CA THR A 66 18.03 2.54 1.37
C THR A 66 18.11 3.13 -0.03
N ILE A 67 17.80 2.32 -1.03
CA ILE A 67 17.62 2.80 -2.41
C ILE A 67 16.16 3.19 -2.64
N PRO A 68 15.91 4.31 -3.32
CA PRO A 68 14.56 4.65 -3.77
C PRO A 68 13.97 3.51 -4.60
N THR A 69 12.69 3.23 -4.42
CA THR A 69 11.96 2.27 -5.25
C THR A 69 10.90 3.02 -6.01
N ASP A 70 10.87 2.83 -7.32
CA ASP A 70 9.81 3.36 -8.15
C ASP A 70 8.47 2.74 -7.74
N LYS A 71 7.47 3.59 -7.59
CA LYS A 71 6.11 3.15 -7.28
C LYS A 71 5.34 3.07 -8.58
N GLU A 72 5.35 1.90 -9.17
CA GLU A 72 4.54 1.64 -10.36
C GLU A 72 3.07 1.97 -10.09
N HIS A 73 2.45 2.61 -11.09
CA HIS A 73 1.05 2.99 -11.07
C HIS A 73 0.47 2.89 -12.48
N LEU A 74 -0.84 2.85 -12.59
CA LEU A 74 -1.56 2.89 -13.84
C LEU A 74 -1.92 4.33 -14.18
N SER A 75 -1.71 4.74 -15.43
CA SER A 75 -2.25 5.97 -15.97
C SER A 75 -3.77 5.86 -16.14
N GLN A 76 -4.45 6.98 -16.43
CA GLN A 76 -5.89 7.00 -16.68
C GLN A 76 -6.26 6.07 -17.86
N ASP A 77 -5.52 6.14 -18.96
CA ASP A 77 -5.77 5.29 -20.14
C ASP A 77 -5.56 3.81 -19.82
N GLU A 78 -4.56 3.48 -18.99
CA GLU A 78 -4.33 2.11 -18.56
C GLU A 78 -5.45 1.60 -17.66
N VAL A 79 -6.00 2.44 -16.77
CA VAL A 79 -7.16 2.07 -15.93
C VAL A 79 -8.40 1.85 -16.80
N ILE A 80 -8.67 2.73 -17.77
CA ILE A 80 -9.80 2.58 -18.71
C ILE A 80 -9.65 1.31 -19.54
N ARG A 81 -8.47 1.06 -20.10
CA ARG A 81 -8.18 -0.15 -20.88
C ARG A 81 -8.32 -1.41 -20.04
N LEU A 82 -7.83 -1.38 -18.80
CA LEU A 82 -7.98 -2.49 -17.87
C LEU A 82 -9.46 -2.73 -17.52
N ALA A 83 -10.23 -1.66 -17.30
CA ALA A 83 -11.67 -1.76 -17.05
C ALA A 83 -12.43 -2.38 -18.22
N SER A 84 -12.02 -2.11 -19.45
CA SER A 84 -12.63 -2.66 -20.67
C SER A 84 -12.21 -4.12 -20.93
N THR A 85 -11.07 -4.58 -20.39
CA THR A 85 -10.54 -5.92 -20.61
C THR A 85 -11.31 -6.96 -19.78
N PRO A 86 -11.76 -8.09 -20.38
CA PRO A 86 -12.33 -9.21 -19.62
C PRO A 86 -11.36 -9.73 -18.56
N CYS A 87 -11.89 -10.13 -17.41
CA CYS A 87 -11.11 -10.70 -16.32
C CYS A 87 -11.71 -12.04 -15.88
N SER A 88 -10.89 -13.07 -15.82
CA SER A 88 -11.30 -14.42 -15.36
C SER A 88 -11.75 -14.46 -13.88
N ALA A 89 -11.44 -13.39 -13.13
CA ALA A 89 -11.83 -13.22 -11.72
C ALA A 89 -12.64 -11.92 -11.55
N PRO A 90 -13.97 -11.91 -11.79
CA PRO A 90 -14.79 -10.70 -11.73
C PRO A 90 -14.74 -9.98 -10.38
N ALA A 91 -14.61 -10.72 -9.28
CA ALA A 91 -14.47 -10.15 -7.94
C ALA A 91 -13.15 -9.36 -7.79
N LEU A 92 -12.05 -9.85 -8.38
CA LEU A 92 -10.77 -9.12 -8.45
C LEU A 92 -10.93 -7.83 -9.25
N LYS A 93 -11.54 -7.90 -10.44
CA LYS A 93 -11.74 -6.75 -11.33
C LYS A 93 -12.46 -5.62 -10.58
N ARG A 94 -13.61 -5.93 -9.99
CA ARG A 94 -14.39 -4.94 -9.22
C ARG A 94 -13.59 -4.38 -8.04
N ALA A 95 -12.94 -5.24 -7.24
CA ALA A 95 -12.19 -4.83 -6.07
C ALA A 95 -10.97 -3.96 -6.42
N PHE A 96 -10.25 -4.30 -7.49
CA PHE A 96 -9.07 -3.57 -7.93
C PHE A 96 -9.44 -2.19 -8.49
N LEU A 97 -10.40 -2.12 -9.40
CA LEU A 97 -10.87 -0.86 -9.97
C LEU A 97 -11.49 0.04 -8.89
N PHE A 98 -12.28 -0.51 -7.99
CA PHE A 98 -12.81 0.24 -6.85
C PHE A 98 -11.69 0.81 -5.97
N SER A 99 -10.60 0.06 -5.76
CA SER A 99 -9.41 0.56 -5.05
C SER A 99 -8.69 1.69 -5.82
N CYS A 100 -8.70 1.65 -7.18
CA CYS A 100 -8.19 2.74 -8.01
C CYS A 100 -9.03 4.01 -7.90
N LEU A 101 -10.31 3.90 -7.55
CA LEU A 101 -11.25 5.03 -7.44
C LEU A 101 -11.42 5.56 -6.00
N THR A 102 -11.01 4.80 -4.98
CA THR A 102 -11.28 5.13 -3.57
C THR A 102 -10.05 5.15 -2.67
N ALA A 103 -8.88 4.81 -3.17
CA ALA A 103 -7.63 4.68 -2.41
C ALA A 103 -7.63 3.61 -1.32
N LEU A 104 -8.66 2.81 -1.15
CA LEU A 104 -8.73 1.81 -0.09
C LEU A 104 -7.64 0.73 -0.27
N ARG A 105 -7.03 0.33 0.85
CA ARG A 105 -6.06 -0.77 0.85
C ARG A 105 -6.78 -2.10 0.64
N LYS A 106 -6.09 -3.10 0.11
CA LYS A 106 -6.61 -4.47 -0.04
C LYS A 106 -7.27 -5.00 1.24
N SER A 107 -6.67 -4.74 2.39
CA SER A 107 -7.22 -5.13 3.70
C SER A 107 -8.54 -4.44 4.02
N ASP A 108 -8.70 -3.19 3.59
CA ASP A 108 -9.89 -2.40 3.84
C ASP A 108 -11.01 -2.82 2.85
N ILE A 109 -10.67 -3.05 1.59
CA ILE A 109 -11.58 -3.64 0.58
C ILE A 109 -12.18 -4.98 1.06
N LYS A 110 -11.36 -5.87 1.62
CA LYS A 110 -11.80 -7.20 2.09
C LYS A 110 -12.81 -7.16 3.24
N LYS A 111 -12.81 -6.12 4.01
CA LYS A 111 -13.72 -5.96 5.15
C LYS A 111 -14.86 -4.99 4.90
N LEU A 112 -14.77 -4.18 3.83
CA LEU A 112 -15.75 -3.13 3.52
C LEU A 112 -17.16 -3.70 3.47
N THR A 113 -18.08 -3.04 4.18
CA THR A 113 -19.49 -3.38 4.22
C THR A 113 -20.33 -2.29 3.57
N TRP A 114 -21.55 -2.64 3.16
CA TRP A 114 -22.49 -1.69 2.56
C TRP A 114 -22.88 -0.58 3.52
N GLU A 115 -22.90 -0.87 4.83
CA GLU A 115 -23.21 0.08 5.90
C GLU A 115 -22.13 1.16 6.05
N GLU A 116 -20.91 0.94 5.55
CA GLU A 116 -19.83 1.92 5.52
C GLU A 116 -19.92 2.85 4.31
N ILE A 117 -20.88 2.65 3.38
CA ILE A 117 -21.12 3.48 2.20
C ILE A 117 -22.40 4.28 2.42
N GLN A 118 -22.26 5.54 2.78
CA GLN A 118 -23.37 6.39 3.17
C GLN A 118 -23.17 7.84 2.71
N PRO A 119 -24.24 8.62 2.53
CA PRO A 119 -24.10 10.07 2.34
C PRO A 119 -23.47 10.69 3.60
N TYR A 120 -22.57 11.65 3.40
CA TYR A 120 -21.92 12.40 4.48
C TYR A 120 -22.05 13.89 4.20
N GLY A 121 -22.64 14.61 5.15
CA GLY A 121 -22.98 16.02 4.96
C GLY A 121 -24.35 16.23 4.30
N SER A 122 -24.60 17.46 3.84
CA SER A 122 -25.87 17.86 3.23
C SER A 122 -25.84 17.94 1.70
N ASP A 123 -24.72 17.61 1.09
CA ASP A 123 -24.48 17.72 -0.35
C ASP A 123 -24.93 16.49 -1.15
N GLY A 124 -25.37 15.44 -0.46
CA GLY A 124 -25.81 14.19 -1.07
C GLY A 124 -24.68 13.32 -1.64
N VAL A 125 -23.42 13.73 -1.50
CA VAL A 125 -22.28 12.95 -1.95
C VAL A 125 -22.13 11.70 -1.11
N MET A 126 -21.89 10.56 -1.76
CA MET A 126 -21.64 9.29 -1.09
C MET A 126 -20.18 9.18 -0.65
N TYR A 127 -19.97 8.63 0.53
CA TYR A 127 -18.64 8.42 1.11
C TYR A 127 -18.46 6.99 1.59
N VAL A 128 -17.24 6.48 1.47
CA VAL A 128 -16.78 5.36 2.30
C VAL A 128 -16.28 5.95 3.61
N THR A 129 -16.95 5.57 4.69
CA THR A 129 -16.52 5.89 6.05
C THR A 129 -16.05 4.62 6.72
N THR A 130 -14.74 4.37 6.73
CA THR A 130 -14.20 3.14 7.28
C THR A 130 -13.00 3.38 8.19
N ARG A 131 -12.83 2.49 9.19
CA ARG A 131 -11.63 2.46 10.02
C ARG A 131 -10.56 1.64 9.33
N MET A 132 -9.47 2.29 8.91
CA MET A 132 -8.34 1.63 8.27
C MET A 132 -7.73 0.57 9.17
N GLN A 133 -7.52 -0.63 8.63
CA GLN A 133 -7.01 -1.76 9.41
C GLN A 133 -5.59 -1.52 9.94
N LYS A 134 -4.73 -0.90 9.13
CA LYS A 134 -3.31 -0.69 9.47
C LYS A 134 -3.09 0.47 10.45
N THR A 135 -3.75 1.60 10.26
CA THR A 135 -3.50 2.83 11.02
C THR A 135 -4.53 3.09 12.11
N LYS A 136 -5.67 2.37 12.08
CA LYS A 136 -6.85 2.55 12.96
C LYS A 136 -7.53 3.92 12.83
N ASP A 137 -7.08 4.78 11.93
CA ASP A 137 -7.70 6.06 11.65
C ASP A 137 -9.01 5.86 10.87
N ILE A 138 -9.99 6.72 11.10
CA ILE A 138 -11.21 6.76 10.30
C ILE A 138 -10.93 7.64 9.08
N VAL A 139 -11.28 7.17 7.90
CA VAL A 139 -11.22 7.92 6.65
C VAL A 139 -12.63 8.11 6.10
N HIS A 140 -12.84 9.28 5.52
CA HIS A 140 -14.07 9.64 4.82
C HIS A 140 -13.67 9.98 3.38
N ASN A 141 -13.75 9.00 2.50
CA ASN A 141 -13.38 9.17 1.10
C ASN A 141 -14.65 9.31 0.26
N PRO A 142 -14.79 10.38 -0.52
CA PRO A 142 -15.91 10.50 -1.46
C PRO A 142 -15.85 9.38 -2.48
N ILE A 143 -17.00 8.92 -2.91
CA ILE A 143 -17.16 7.89 -3.94
C ILE A 143 -17.78 8.54 -5.17
N SER A 144 -17.15 8.37 -6.32
CA SER A 144 -17.71 8.81 -7.60
C SER A 144 -18.88 7.92 -8.03
N GLU A 145 -19.72 8.42 -8.95
CA GLU A 145 -20.83 7.67 -9.51
C GLU A 145 -20.34 6.39 -10.21
N GLU A 146 -19.24 6.46 -10.94
CA GLU A 146 -18.63 5.30 -11.60
C GLU A 146 -18.22 4.22 -10.60
N ALA A 147 -17.72 4.63 -9.42
CA ALA A 147 -17.36 3.67 -8.39
C ALA A 147 -18.60 3.03 -7.74
N LEU A 148 -19.70 3.77 -7.58
CA LEU A 148 -20.98 3.24 -7.13
C LEU A 148 -21.59 2.26 -8.13
N GLU A 149 -21.59 2.60 -9.42
CA GLU A 149 -22.02 1.73 -10.50
C GLU A 149 -21.20 0.43 -10.57
N LEU A 150 -19.87 0.56 -10.48
CA LEU A 150 -18.94 -0.58 -10.51
C LEU A 150 -19.25 -1.64 -9.45
N ILE A 151 -19.67 -1.22 -8.26
CA ILE A 151 -20.06 -2.14 -7.19
C ILE A 151 -21.55 -2.48 -7.22
N GLY A 152 -22.32 -1.82 -8.08
CA GLY A 152 -23.77 -1.96 -8.15
C GLY A 152 -24.42 -1.53 -6.84
N TYR A 153 -24.12 -0.32 -6.37
CA TYR A 153 -24.63 0.20 -5.11
C TYR A 153 -26.17 0.14 -5.05
N SER A 154 -26.67 -0.25 -3.90
CA SER A 154 -28.09 -0.14 -3.54
C SER A 154 -28.20 0.05 -2.02
N PRO A 155 -29.04 0.97 -1.54
CA PRO A 155 -29.21 1.25 -0.11
C PRO A 155 -29.78 0.07 0.69
N GLU A 156 -30.34 -0.93 0.01
CA GLU A 156 -30.92 -2.12 0.63
C GLU A 156 -29.88 -3.23 0.88
N LYS A 157 -28.70 -3.15 0.23
CA LYS A 157 -27.65 -4.16 0.40
C LYS A 157 -27.06 -4.14 1.80
N ARG A 158 -26.73 -5.31 2.30
CA ARG A 158 -26.15 -5.51 3.63
C ARG A 158 -24.94 -6.45 3.55
N GLY A 159 -24.08 -6.35 4.54
CA GLY A 159 -22.89 -7.20 4.66
C GLY A 159 -21.74 -6.74 3.77
N LYS A 160 -20.88 -7.65 3.36
CA LYS A 160 -19.67 -7.32 2.61
C LYS A 160 -19.96 -6.87 1.18
N VAL A 161 -19.27 -5.80 0.74
CA VAL A 161 -19.29 -5.33 -0.66
C VAL A 161 -18.58 -6.32 -1.59
N PHE A 162 -17.49 -6.94 -1.12
CA PHE A 162 -16.65 -7.87 -1.88
C PHE A 162 -16.52 -9.24 -1.21
N PRO A 163 -17.62 -10.01 -1.03
CA PRO A 163 -17.59 -11.29 -0.30
C PRO A 163 -16.70 -12.34 -0.98
N ASP A 164 -16.64 -12.34 -2.30
CA ASP A 164 -15.92 -13.33 -3.12
C ASP A 164 -14.46 -12.96 -3.40
N PHE A 165 -13.98 -11.79 -2.95
CA PHE A 165 -12.61 -11.35 -3.20
C PHE A 165 -11.62 -12.05 -2.26
N LYS A 166 -10.66 -12.79 -2.84
CA LYS A 166 -9.65 -13.59 -2.14
C LYS A 166 -8.23 -13.13 -2.45
N ASP A 167 -7.30 -13.31 -1.49
CA ASP A 167 -5.90 -12.93 -1.66
C ASP A 167 -5.21 -13.66 -2.82
N SER A 168 -5.57 -14.91 -3.10
CA SER A 168 -5.02 -15.68 -4.24
C SER A 168 -5.27 -15.02 -5.59
N MET A 169 -6.36 -14.25 -5.72
CA MET A 169 -6.69 -13.54 -6.95
C MET A 169 -5.70 -12.41 -7.27
N THR A 170 -4.96 -11.91 -6.29
CA THR A 170 -3.97 -10.81 -6.46
C THR A 170 -2.62 -11.30 -6.98
N GLN A 171 -2.47 -12.55 -7.31
CA GLN A 171 -1.27 -13.18 -7.86
C GLN A 171 -1.46 -13.44 -9.38
N ALA A 172 -1.53 -14.69 -9.79
CA ALA A 172 -1.64 -15.06 -11.19
C ALA A 172 -2.87 -14.45 -11.91
N PRO A 173 -4.09 -14.42 -11.32
CA PRO A 173 -5.23 -13.79 -11.98
C PRO A 173 -5.02 -12.30 -12.29
N LEU A 174 -4.45 -11.52 -11.35
CA LEU A 174 -4.11 -10.12 -11.60
C LEU A 174 -3.08 -9.97 -12.72
N LYS A 175 -2.00 -10.76 -12.66
CA LYS A 175 -0.94 -10.72 -13.67
C LYS A 175 -1.46 -11.05 -15.08
N ASN A 176 -2.31 -12.06 -15.19
CA ASN A 176 -2.90 -12.46 -16.47
C ASN A 176 -3.80 -11.36 -17.02
N TRP A 177 -4.68 -10.78 -16.18
CA TRP A 177 -5.57 -9.71 -16.59
C TRP A 177 -4.82 -8.45 -17.05
N LEU A 178 -3.73 -8.07 -16.37
CA LEU A 178 -2.85 -6.98 -16.80
C LEU A 178 -2.19 -7.27 -18.15
N LYS A 179 -1.71 -8.50 -18.35
CA LYS A 179 -1.15 -8.94 -19.62
C LYS A 179 -2.18 -8.87 -20.76
N ASP A 180 -3.41 -9.34 -20.52
CA ASP A 180 -4.50 -9.31 -21.48
C ASP A 180 -4.90 -7.88 -21.86
N ALA A 181 -4.74 -6.93 -20.91
CA ALA A 181 -4.92 -5.50 -21.14
C ALA A 181 -3.71 -4.82 -21.82
N GLY A 182 -2.65 -5.55 -22.16
CA GLY A 182 -1.43 -5.00 -22.75
C GLY A 182 -0.63 -4.10 -21.80
N ILE A 183 -0.75 -4.31 -20.48
CA ILE A 183 -0.01 -3.56 -19.45
C ILE A 183 1.25 -4.34 -19.10
N THR A 184 2.42 -3.78 -19.41
CA THR A 184 3.73 -4.40 -19.19
C THR A 184 4.38 -4.03 -17.87
N LYS A 185 3.87 -3.00 -17.19
CA LYS A 185 4.32 -2.55 -15.86
C LYS A 185 4.14 -3.65 -14.81
N HIS A 186 5.02 -3.66 -13.81
CA HIS A 186 4.91 -4.58 -12.68
C HIS A 186 3.88 -4.09 -11.65
N ILE A 187 2.61 -4.32 -11.93
CA ILE A 187 1.49 -3.87 -11.09
C ILE A 187 1.12 -4.96 -10.07
N SER A 188 1.31 -4.65 -8.80
CA SER A 188 0.74 -5.40 -7.68
C SER A 188 -0.64 -4.85 -7.31
N TYR A 189 -1.40 -5.56 -6.45
CA TYR A 189 -2.69 -5.02 -5.98
C TYR A 189 -2.54 -3.65 -5.30
N HIS A 190 -1.43 -3.39 -4.60
CA HIS A 190 -1.20 -2.12 -3.92
C HIS A 190 -1.01 -0.94 -4.89
N CYS A 191 -0.62 -1.23 -6.13
CA CYS A 191 -0.49 -0.20 -7.16
C CYS A 191 -1.83 0.45 -7.53
N SER A 192 -2.98 -0.20 -7.28
CA SER A 192 -4.30 0.44 -7.42
C SER A 192 -4.41 1.73 -6.60
N ARG A 193 -3.91 1.70 -5.38
CA ARG A 193 -3.88 2.87 -4.51
C ARG A 193 -2.82 3.90 -4.93
N HIS A 194 -1.68 3.47 -5.49
CA HIS A 194 -0.71 4.38 -6.10
C HIS A 194 -1.32 5.08 -7.32
N SER A 195 -2.03 4.34 -8.16
CA SER A 195 -2.76 4.89 -9.30
C SER A 195 -3.78 5.95 -8.86
N PHE A 196 -4.59 5.67 -7.82
CA PHE A 196 -5.49 6.69 -7.27
C PHE A 196 -4.74 7.98 -6.93
N ALA A 197 -3.61 7.87 -6.22
CA ALA A 197 -2.86 9.04 -5.78
C ALA A 197 -2.35 9.89 -6.96
N CYS A 198 -1.74 9.23 -7.97
CA CYS A 198 -1.25 9.92 -9.17
C CYS A 198 -2.41 10.53 -9.96
N LEU A 199 -3.48 9.78 -10.23
CA LEU A 199 -4.65 10.26 -10.97
C LEU A 199 -5.31 11.48 -10.30
N GLN A 200 -5.37 11.52 -8.98
CA GLN A 200 -5.90 12.68 -8.26
C GLN A 200 -4.98 13.90 -8.37
N LEU A 201 -3.67 13.72 -8.29
CA LEU A 201 -2.70 14.81 -8.48
C LEU A 201 -2.72 15.32 -9.92
N ASP A 202 -2.75 14.44 -10.92
CA ASP A 202 -2.85 14.78 -12.35
C ASP A 202 -4.15 15.54 -12.66
N ALA A 203 -5.23 15.24 -11.94
CA ALA A 203 -6.50 15.98 -11.99
C ALA A 203 -6.49 17.32 -11.22
N GLY A 204 -5.34 17.73 -10.64
CA GLY A 204 -5.19 18.99 -9.92
C GLY A 204 -5.65 18.95 -8.45
N THR A 205 -5.95 17.78 -7.90
CA THR A 205 -6.27 17.65 -6.47
C THR A 205 -5.03 17.98 -5.63
N SER A 206 -5.17 18.85 -4.64
CA SER A 206 -4.03 19.23 -3.80
C SER A 206 -3.46 18.03 -3.02
N ILE A 207 -2.13 18.02 -2.84
CA ILE A 207 -1.42 16.96 -2.10
C ILE A 207 -1.98 16.73 -0.69
N ALA A 208 -2.45 17.80 -0.02
CA ALA A 208 -3.05 17.72 1.31
C ALA A 208 -4.38 16.94 1.30
N VAL A 209 -5.18 17.10 0.24
CA VAL A 209 -6.42 16.35 0.05
C VAL A 209 -6.12 14.89 -0.27
N VAL A 210 -5.18 14.61 -1.19
CA VAL A 210 -4.74 13.25 -1.52
C VAL A 210 -4.17 12.54 -0.29
N GLN A 211 -3.34 13.24 0.51
CA GLN A 211 -2.83 12.72 1.79
C GLN A 211 -3.95 12.24 2.71
N ARG A 212 -5.02 13.03 2.83
CA ARG A 212 -6.20 12.73 3.65
C ARG A 212 -6.94 11.50 3.14
N TYR A 213 -7.19 11.40 1.83
CA TYR A 213 -7.81 10.22 1.22
C TYR A 213 -6.96 8.95 1.42
N LEU A 214 -5.65 9.10 1.38
CA LEU A 214 -4.72 8.00 1.67
C LEU A 214 -4.61 7.70 3.18
N GLY A 215 -5.08 8.54 4.08
CA GLY A 215 -4.87 8.40 5.52
C GLY A 215 -3.38 8.32 5.88
N HIS A 216 -2.56 9.15 5.26
CA HIS A 216 -1.14 9.26 5.57
C HIS A 216 -0.92 10.28 6.68
N LYS A 217 -0.29 9.88 7.77
CA LYS A 217 0.05 10.78 8.90
C LYS A 217 1.15 11.78 8.54
N ASN A 218 2.05 11.40 7.64
CA ASN A 218 3.18 12.23 7.20
C ASN A 218 3.02 12.57 5.71
N VAL A 219 3.07 13.86 5.39
CA VAL A 219 2.97 14.37 4.02
C VAL A 219 4.08 13.83 3.11
N ALA A 220 5.30 13.67 3.63
CA ALA A 220 6.42 13.09 2.90
C ALA A 220 6.11 11.72 2.26
N THR A 221 5.16 10.96 2.84
CA THR A 221 4.70 9.70 2.25
C THR A 221 3.87 9.92 0.98
N THR A 222 3.25 11.09 0.82
CA THR A 222 2.41 11.47 -0.32
C THR A 222 3.20 12.27 -1.36
N GLU A 223 4.21 13.04 -0.94
CA GLU A 223 5.10 13.81 -1.84
C GLU A 223 5.80 12.94 -2.89
N VAL A 224 5.99 11.66 -2.60
CA VAL A 224 6.55 10.71 -3.57
C VAL A 224 5.69 10.64 -4.84
N TYR A 225 4.36 10.79 -4.72
CA TYR A 225 3.45 10.76 -5.88
C TYR A 225 3.48 12.09 -6.65
N ALA A 226 3.64 13.24 -5.98
CA ALA A 226 3.78 14.52 -6.65
C ALA A 226 5.02 14.55 -7.58
N LYS A 227 6.15 14.02 -7.09
CA LYS A 227 7.37 13.88 -7.92
C LYS A 227 7.19 12.98 -9.14
N ILE A 228 6.27 12.04 -9.10
CA ILE A 228 5.96 11.14 -10.22
C ILE A 228 5.08 11.87 -11.24
N SER A 229 4.08 12.62 -10.78
CA SER A 229 3.18 13.43 -11.62
C SER A 229 3.94 14.56 -12.33
N ASP A 230 4.86 15.25 -11.64
CA ASP A 230 5.68 16.33 -12.22
C ASP A 230 6.68 15.83 -13.29
N ALA A 231 6.95 14.55 -13.36
CA ALA A 231 7.93 13.93 -14.27
C ALA A 231 7.31 13.38 -15.57
N GLN A 232 5.99 13.50 -15.75
CA GLN A 232 5.24 13.11 -16.96
C GLN A 232 4.86 14.33 -17.78
#